data_0b9ba0e03c98ad4d4c693db3bc57ac4c
#
_entry.id   0b9ba0e03c98ad4d4c693db3bc57ac4c
#
_cell.length_a   1.000
_cell.length_b   1.000
_cell.length_c   1.000
_cell.angle_alpha   90.00
_cell.angle_beta   90.00
_cell.angle_gamma   90.00
#
_symmetry.space_group_name_H-M   'P 1'
#
loop_
_entity.id
_entity.type
_entity.pdbx_description
1 polymer ?
#
loop_
_entity_poly.entity_id
_entity_poly.type
_entity_poly.pdbx_seq_one_letter_code
_entity_poly.pdbx_strand_id
1 'polypeptide(L)' 'GRFVTEDEKLIDQKRHEIAQSLMKNFVTEMAAIGFSSPEIKAIITDYIEQTGKDL' A
#
# COMPACT_ATOMS: atom_id res chain seq x y z
N GLY A 1 15.57 -25.35 6.63
CA GLY A 1 15.06 -24.39 7.49
C GLY A 1 15.42 -23.00 7.08
N ARG A 2 14.62 -22.15 7.55
CA ARG A 2 14.80 -20.82 7.15
C ARG A 2 14.56 -19.96 8.34
N PHE A 3 15.45 -19.07 8.54
CA PHE A 3 15.20 -18.19 9.61
C PHE A 3 15.07 -16.82 9.14
N VAL A 4 14.29 -16.05 9.85
CA VAL A 4 14.12 -14.65 9.58
C VAL A 4 15.10 -13.91 10.45
N THR A 5 16.03 -13.22 9.85
CA THR A 5 16.98 -12.45 10.61
C THR A 5 16.32 -11.17 11.08
N GLU A 6 16.92 -10.56 12.07
CA GLU A 6 16.41 -9.29 12.55
C GLU A 6 16.50 -8.21 11.50
N ASP A 7 17.52 -8.32 10.63
CA ASP A 7 17.67 -7.35 9.56
C ASP A 7 16.48 -7.39 8.62
N GLU A 8 15.99 -8.61 8.33
CA GLU A 8 14.82 -8.72 7.46
C GLU A 8 13.59 -8.11 8.12
N LYS A 9 13.45 -8.31 9.42
CA LYS A 9 12.33 -7.71 10.13
C LYS A 9 12.40 -6.20 10.09
N LEU A 10 13.58 -5.65 10.26
CA LEU A 10 13.75 -4.20 10.21
C LEU A 10 13.40 -3.66 8.85
N ILE A 11 13.84 -4.36 7.80
CA ILE A 11 13.54 -3.94 6.44
C ILE A 11 12.04 -3.98 6.20
N ASP A 12 11.39 -5.03 6.67
CA ASP A 12 9.94 -5.14 6.51
C ASP A 12 9.21 -4.03 7.24
N GLN A 13 9.65 -3.71 8.44
CA GLN A 13 9.03 -2.65 9.20
C GLN A 13 9.19 -1.31 8.50
N LYS A 14 10.38 -1.05 7.98
CA LYS A 14 10.60 0.18 7.24
C LYS A 14 9.72 0.25 6.01
N ARG A 15 9.65 -0.83 5.28
CA ARG A 15 8.80 -0.87 4.08
C ARG A 15 7.35 -0.61 4.45
N HIS A 16 6.91 -1.18 5.56
CA HIS A 16 5.53 -1.02 5.99
C HIS A 16 5.26 0.43 6.37
N GLU A 17 6.21 1.05 7.06
CA GLU A 17 6.05 2.45 7.45
C GLU A 17 5.97 3.34 6.22
N ILE A 18 6.84 3.10 5.27
CA ILE A 18 6.83 3.88 4.04
C ILE A 18 5.51 3.67 3.29
N ALA A 19 5.07 2.42 3.23
CA ALA A 19 3.83 2.11 2.53
C ALA A 19 2.65 2.82 3.18
N GLN A 20 2.59 2.83 4.49
CA GLN A 20 1.51 3.50 5.19
C GLN A 20 1.54 5.00 4.94
N SER A 21 2.73 5.57 4.90
CA SER A 21 2.86 6.99 4.63
C SER A 21 2.36 7.32 3.22
N LEU A 22 2.75 6.50 2.26
CA LEU A 22 2.30 6.68 0.88
C LEU A 22 0.80 6.54 0.76
N MET A 23 0.25 5.53 1.43
CA MET A 23 -1.18 5.30 1.39
C MET A 23 -1.95 6.45 2.05
N LYS A 24 -1.42 6.96 3.15
CA LYS A 24 -2.07 8.06 3.82
C LYS A 24 -2.15 9.27 2.91
N ASN A 25 -1.05 9.59 2.23
CA ASN A 25 -1.06 10.70 1.30
C ASN A 25 -2.03 10.46 0.17
N PHE A 26 -2.02 9.24 -0.37
CA PHE A 26 -2.91 8.89 -1.46
C PHE A 26 -4.36 9.05 -1.07
N VAL A 27 -4.71 8.50 0.08
CA VAL A 27 -6.11 8.56 0.55
C VAL A 27 -6.51 10.00 0.81
N THR A 28 -5.62 10.79 1.39
CA THR A 28 -5.91 12.19 1.65
C THR A 28 -6.21 12.94 0.37
N GLU A 29 -5.40 12.72 -0.65
CA GLU A 29 -5.60 13.41 -1.92
C GLU A 29 -6.87 12.92 -2.60
N MET A 30 -7.13 11.61 -2.54
CA MET A 30 -8.34 11.08 -3.14
C MET A 30 -9.59 11.64 -2.46
N ALA A 31 -9.53 11.75 -1.15
CA ALA A 31 -10.65 12.33 -0.42
C ALA A 31 -10.86 13.79 -0.81
N ALA A 32 -9.77 14.49 -1.07
CA ALA A 32 -9.85 15.89 -1.46
C ALA A 32 -10.60 16.09 -2.77
N ILE A 33 -10.50 15.12 -3.67
CA ILE A 33 -11.22 15.21 -4.94
C ILE A 33 -12.60 14.57 -4.88
N GLY A 34 -13.04 14.14 -3.69
CA GLY A 34 -14.41 13.72 -3.51
C GLY A 34 -14.64 12.23 -3.40
N PHE A 35 -13.61 11.42 -3.32
CA PHE A 35 -13.79 9.98 -3.18
C PHE A 35 -13.97 9.60 -1.73
N SER A 36 -14.85 8.62 -1.50
CA SER A 36 -15.04 8.09 -0.15
C SER A 36 -14.10 6.90 0.07
N SER A 37 -14.00 6.48 1.33
CA SER A 37 -13.11 5.38 1.67
C SER A 37 -13.39 4.11 0.87
N PRO A 38 -14.64 3.65 0.78
CA PRO A 38 -14.92 2.45 -0.02
C PRO A 38 -14.58 2.64 -1.50
N GLU A 39 -14.78 3.84 -2.02
CA GLU A 39 -14.43 4.10 -3.41
C GLU A 39 -12.92 4.06 -3.61
N ILE A 40 -12.19 4.62 -2.67
CA ILE A 40 -10.74 4.60 -2.75
C ILE A 40 -10.23 3.17 -2.72
N LYS A 41 -10.80 2.36 -1.84
CA LYS A 41 -10.42 0.96 -1.74
C LYS A 41 -10.66 0.22 -3.05
N ALA A 42 -11.79 0.47 -3.66
CA ALA A 42 -12.12 -0.19 -4.92
C ALA A 42 -11.14 0.22 -6.01
N ILE A 43 -10.78 1.49 -6.06
CA ILE A 43 -9.84 1.97 -7.05
C ILE A 43 -8.48 1.32 -6.86
N ILE A 44 -8.03 1.24 -5.63
CA ILE A 44 -6.74 0.64 -5.34
C ILE A 44 -6.73 -0.83 -5.75
N THR A 45 -7.77 -1.56 -5.37
CA THR A 45 -7.87 -2.98 -5.70
C THR A 45 -7.85 -3.18 -7.20
N ASP A 46 -8.63 -2.39 -7.90
CA ASP A 46 -8.73 -2.50 -9.35
C ASP A 46 -7.37 -2.22 -10.00
N TYR A 47 -6.70 -1.19 -9.54
CA TYR A 47 -5.41 -0.84 -10.10
C TYR A 47 -4.38 -1.92 -9.87
N ILE A 48 -4.37 -2.48 -8.67
CA ILE A 48 -3.41 -3.52 -8.33
C ILE A 48 -3.66 -4.78 -9.16
N GLU A 49 -4.92 -5.12 -9.37
CA GLU A 49 -5.24 -6.29 -10.16
C GLU A 49 -4.78 -6.14 -11.59
N GLN A 50 -4.96 -4.96 -12.15
CA GLN A 50 -4.50 -4.72 -13.51
C GLN A 50 -2.98 -4.74 -13.60
N THR A 51 -2.33 -4.08 -12.65
CA THR A 51 -0.87 -4.03 -12.67
C THR A 51 -0.28 -5.39 -12.31
N GLY A 52 -0.92 -6.10 -11.41
CA GLY A 52 -0.41 -7.40 -10.98
C GLY A 52 -0.32 -8.41 -12.08
N LYS A 53 -1.17 -8.30 -13.08
CA LYS A 53 -1.12 -9.24 -14.19
C LYS A 53 0.18 -9.12 -14.98
N ASP A 54 0.72 -7.92 -15.02
CA ASP A 54 1.95 -7.69 -15.74
C ASP A 54 3.18 -8.06 -14.93
N LEU A 55 3.03 -8.15 -13.64
CA LEU A 55 4.13 -8.51 -12.78
C LEU A 55 4.23 -10.01 -12.61
#